data_cd9cd1bc960626ee1255c24863366149
#
_entry.id   cd9cd1bc960626ee1255c24863366149
#
_cell.length_a   1.000
_cell.length_b   1.000
_cell.length_c   1.000
_cell.angle_alpha   90.00
_cell.angle_beta   90.00
_cell.angle_gamma   90.00
#
_symmetry.space_group_name_H-M   'P 1'
#
loop_
_entity.id
_entity.type
_entity.pdbx_description
1 polymer ?
#
loop_
_entity_poly.entity_id
_entity_poly.type
_entity_poly.pdbx_seq_one_letter_code
_entity_poly.pdbx_strand_id
1 'polypeptide(L)'
;MRICSFLPSATEIVAELGLLDELVGVSAECRWPPEVVGKPIVTGARFDSVGLGDLAIDQTVRQALADGSQLYVVDERLLDELAPDVIVTQDLCTVCAVSSGEVRALCSPNTELISLDPRTLGDVASSVLTLGTALGATRQAETIAARMQETIAEVAANVSELPRRRVFFAEWINPPFTAGHWLPEMIALAGGEDVFGVAGEPSRETSWENAFALGPELVIVGPCGFDEREAATRASKVGFPCAAVAVDGDSYYSRPSPRLADGVRQLGHLLHPEAVADPGLPAIALAPRGESLCHSCEEMRPVAGKRGQTYFLCRSEKVDAKYPPQPVAACAGYSSRRPSITLAPP
;
A
#
# COMPACT_ATOMS: atom_id res chain seq x y z
N MET A 1 13.73 -12.22 -25.29
CA MET A 1 12.43 -12.63 -24.74
C MET A 1 11.50 -11.41 -24.76
N ARG A 2 10.23 -11.58 -25.01
CA ARG A 2 9.24 -10.48 -25.03
C ARG A 2 8.23 -10.75 -23.91
N ILE A 3 8.17 -9.88 -22.90
CA ILE A 3 7.37 -10.06 -21.70
C ILE A 3 6.26 -9.02 -21.67
N CYS A 4 5.02 -9.43 -21.41
CA CYS A 4 3.91 -8.55 -21.04
C CYS A 4 3.54 -8.78 -19.58
N SER A 5 3.45 -7.71 -18.81
CA SER A 5 3.02 -7.74 -17.40
C SER A 5 1.66 -7.10 -17.26
N PHE A 6 0.69 -7.88 -16.77
CA PHE A 6 -0.69 -7.42 -16.59
C PHE A 6 -0.97 -6.94 -15.15
N LEU A 7 0.07 -6.92 -14.30
CA LEU A 7 -0.04 -6.45 -12.93
C LEU A 7 1.23 -5.72 -12.46
N PRO A 8 1.08 -4.69 -11.62
CA PRO A 8 2.20 -3.88 -11.17
C PRO A 8 3.30 -4.66 -10.44
N SER A 9 2.94 -5.60 -9.56
CA SER A 9 3.91 -6.41 -8.82
C SER A 9 4.83 -7.22 -9.72
N ALA A 10 4.29 -7.82 -10.78
CA ALA A 10 5.11 -8.56 -11.76
C ALA A 10 6.04 -7.61 -12.53
N THR A 11 5.57 -6.42 -12.89
CA THR A 11 6.40 -5.39 -13.52
C THR A 11 7.58 -5.01 -12.63
N GLU A 12 7.35 -4.81 -11.34
CA GLU A 12 8.39 -4.50 -10.36
C GLU A 12 9.40 -5.65 -10.24
N ILE A 13 8.93 -6.90 -10.14
CA ILE A 13 9.80 -8.07 -10.06
C ILE A 13 10.64 -8.23 -11.35
N VAL A 14 10.02 -8.13 -12.52
CA VAL A 14 10.73 -8.23 -13.82
C VAL A 14 11.82 -7.17 -13.93
N ALA A 15 11.53 -5.94 -13.50
CA ALA A 15 12.50 -4.85 -13.49
C ALA A 15 13.67 -5.13 -12.52
N GLU A 16 13.40 -5.60 -11.29
CA GLU A 16 14.44 -5.97 -10.32
C GLU A 16 15.28 -7.16 -10.76
N LEU A 17 14.71 -8.09 -11.54
CA LEU A 17 15.46 -9.17 -12.19
C LEU A 17 16.44 -8.67 -13.27
N GLY A 18 16.39 -7.37 -13.62
CA GLY A 18 17.23 -6.78 -14.67
C GLY A 18 16.70 -7.01 -16.08
N LEU A 19 15.41 -7.34 -16.21
CA LEU A 19 14.76 -7.69 -17.49
C LEU A 19 13.81 -6.59 -17.99
N LEU A 20 14.06 -5.33 -17.60
CA LEU A 20 13.23 -4.20 -17.98
C LEU A 20 13.14 -3.98 -19.50
N ASP A 21 14.22 -4.25 -20.23
CA ASP A 21 14.26 -4.09 -21.68
C ASP A 21 13.43 -5.15 -22.42
N GLU A 22 13.26 -6.33 -21.83
CA GLU A 22 12.39 -7.40 -22.34
C GLU A 22 10.91 -7.15 -22.11
N LEU A 23 10.57 -6.20 -21.21
CA LEU A 23 9.19 -5.84 -20.91
C LEU A 23 8.62 -4.97 -22.04
N VAL A 24 7.84 -5.60 -22.93
CA VAL A 24 7.30 -4.97 -24.15
C VAL A 24 5.89 -4.40 -23.97
N GLY A 25 5.15 -4.82 -22.95
CA GLY A 25 3.81 -4.34 -22.62
C GLY A 25 3.52 -4.41 -21.13
N VAL A 26 2.76 -3.44 -20.61
CA VAL A 26 2.43 -3.31 -19.19
C VAL A 26 0.96 -2.97 -18.97
N SER A 27 0.48 -3.09 -17.73
CA SER A 27 -0.81 -2.54 -17.32
C SER A 27 -0.72 -1.03 -17.10
N ALA A 28 -1.83 -0.31 -17.28
CA ALA A 28 -1.96 1.11 -16.96
C ALA A 28 -1.62 1.44 -15.49
N GLU A 29 -1.72 0.46 -14.60
CA GLU A 29 -1.39 0.60 -13.18
C GLU A 29 0.11 0.43 -12.88
N CYS A 30 0.94 0.07 -13.87
CA CYS A 30 2.38 -0.08 -13.71
C CYS A 30 3.06 1.29 -13.74
N ARG A 31 3.48 1.77 -12.57
CA ARG A 31 4.11 3.10 -12.39
C ARG A 31 5.53 3.01 -11.86
N TRP A 32 5.98 1.83 -11.47
CA TRP A 32 7.30 1.59 -10.91
C TRP A 32 8.00 0.39 -11.60
N PRO A 33 9.31 0.46 -11.85
CA PRO A 33 10.14 1.67 -11.68
C PRO A 33 9.77 2.77 -12.71
N PRO A 34 10.27 4.03 -12.53
CA PRO A 34 9.90 5.15 -13.41
C PRO A 34 10.15 4.89 -14.90
N GLU A 35 11.10 4.02 -15.22
CA GLU A 35 11.46 3.62 -16.60
C GLU A 35 10.36 2.84 -17.32
N VAL A 36 9.35 2.33 -16.61
CA VAL A 36 8.18 1.69 -17.26
C VAL A 36 7.24 2.71 -17.89
N VAL A 37 7.36 3.99 -17.49
CA VAL A 37 6.55 5.06 -18.05
C VAL A 37 6.89 5.22 -19.54
N GLY A 38 5.87 5.10 -20.39
CA GLY A 38 6.02 5.16 -21.84
C GLY A 38 6.10 3.79 -22.51
N LYS A 39 6.12 2.68 -21.77
CA LYS A 39 5.92 1.36 -22.35
C LYS A 39 4.48 1.19 -22.87
N PRO A 40 4.25 0.35 -23.89
CA PRO A 40 2.92 0.07 -24.40
C PRO A 40 1.97 -0.44 -23.30
N ILE A 41 0.80 0.18 -23.19
CA ILE A 41 -0.22 -0.20 -22.20
C ILE A 41 -1.16 -1.22 -22.84
N VAL A 42 -1.08 -2.47 -22.39
CA VAL A 42 -1.87 -3.60 -22.91
C VAL A 42 -3.13 -3.88 -22.11
N THR A 43 -3.19 -3.46 -20.83
CA THR A 43 -4.39 -3.60 -20.02
C THR A 43 -4.67 -2.32 -19.24
N GLY A 44 -5.94 -2.05 -18.98
CA GLY A 44 -6.36 -0.90 -18.17
C GLY A 44 -7.75 -1.11 -17.58
N ALA A 45 -8.10 -0.28 -16.59
CA ALA A 45 -9.44 -0.32 -16.01
C ALA A 45 -10.51 0.04 -17.06
N ARG A 46 -11.66 -0.62 -16.97
CA ARG A 46 -12.81 -0.37 -17.86
C ARG A 46 -13.56 0.91 -17.49
N PHE A 47 -13.38 1.42 -16.29
CA PHE A 47 -13.99 2.66 -15.82
C PHE A 47 -12.92 3.62 -15.30
N ASP A 48 -13.21 4.92 -15.44
CA ASP A 48 -12.34 5.97 -14.91
C ASP A 48 -12.71 6.23 -13.44
N SER A 49 -11.76 6.01 -12.54
CA SER A 49 -11.91 6.26 -11.11
C SER A 49 -11.45 7.67 -10.68
N VAL A 50 -10.88 8.45 -11.61
CA VAL A 50 -10.37 9.80 -11.31
C VAL A 50 -11.49 10.71 -10.84
N GLY A 51 -11.32 11.32 -9.66
CA GLY A 51 -12.30 12.20 -9.05
C GLY A 51 -13.50 11.53 -8.38
N LEU A 52 -13.60 10.19 -8.42
CA LEU A 52 -14.62 9.46 -7.68
C LEU A 52 -14.24 9.34 -6.19
N GLY A 53 -15.26 9.41 -5.32
CA GLY A 53 -15.10 9.07 -3.91
C GLY A 53 -15.09 7.55 -3.69
N ASP A 54 -14.53 7.09 -2.56
CA ASP A 54 -14.34 5.68 -2.22
C ASP A 54 -15.62 4.85 -2.36
N LEU A 55 -16.75 5.37 -1.84
CA LEU A 55 -18.05 4.70 -1.93
C LEU A 55 -18.50 4.52 -3.39
N ALA A 56 -18.25 5.50 -4.24
CA ALA A 56 -18.65 5.41 -5.66
C ALA A 56 -17.78 4.38 -6.39
N ILE A 57 -16.48 4.30 -6.10
CA ILE A 57 -15.58 3.29 -6.65
C ILE A 57 -16.05 1.90 -6.19
N ASP A 58 -16.26 1.69 -4.88
CA ASP A 58 -16.73 0.42 -4.31
C ASP A 58 -18.05 -0.03 -4.94
N GLN A 59 -19.02 0.87 -5.06
CA GLN A 59 -20.32 0.56 -5.70
C GLN A 59 -20.17 0.17 -7.17
N THR A 60 -19.31 0.87 -7.92
CA THR A 60 -19.03 0.54 -9.33
C THR A 60 -18.42 -0.84 -9.47
N VAL A 61 -17.44 -1.18 -8.61
CA VAL A 61 -16.79 -2.49 -8.59
C VAL A 61 -17.82 -3.59 -8.25
N ARG A 62 -18.62 -3.41 -7.19
CA ARG A 62 -19.65 -4.39 -6.78
C ARG A 62 -20.68 -4.61 -7.86
N GLN A 63 -21.13 -3.54 -8.52
CA GLN A 63 -22.10 -3.65 -9.62
C GLN A 63 -21.52 -4.43 -10.79
N ALA A 64 -20.28 -4.13 -11.20
CA ALA A 64 -19.62 -4.86 -12.27
C ALA A 64 -19.47 -6.36 -11.94
N LEU A 65 -19.08 -6.70 -10.71
CA LEU A 65 -18.97 -8.09 -10.26
C LEU A 65 -20.34 -8.79 -10.25
N ALA A 66 -21.41 -8.12 -9.78
CA ALA A 66 -22.76 -8.67 -9.75
C ALA A 66 -23.31 -8.94 -11.16
N ASP A 67 -22.97 -8.08 -12.12
CA ASP A 67 -23.38 -8.22 -13.52
C ASP A 67 -22.48 -9.19 -14.31
N GLY A 68 -21.45 -9.75 -13.69
CA GLY A 68 -20.43 -10.58 -14.38
C GLY A 68 -19.60 -9.79 -15.38
N SER A 69 -19.52 -8.46 -15.24
CA SER A 69 -18.74 -7.61 -16.12
C SER A 69 -17.28 -7.61 -15.71
N GLN A 70 -16.38 -7.56 -16.69
CA GLN A 70 -14.96 -7.44 -16.46
C GLN A 70 -14.62 -6.01 -16.00
N LEU A 71 -13.73 -5.88 -15.00
CA LEU A 71 -13.24 -4.62 -14.50
C LEU A 71 -12.10 -4.05 -15.34
N TYR A 72 -11.43 -4.88 -16.12
CA TYR A 72 -10.32 -4.53 -16.99
C TYR A 72 -10.62 -4.83 -18.45
N VAL A 73 -9.90 -4.17 -19.32
CA VAL A 73 -9.87 -4.43 -20.76
C VAL A 73 -8.45 -4.77 -21.18
N VAL A 74 -8.34 -5.65 -22.16
CA VAL A 74 -7.08 -5.97 -22.86
C VAL A 74 -7.15 -5.36 -24.25
N ASP A 75 -6.12 -4.66 -24.68
CA ASP A 75 -5.96 -4.24 -26.06
C ASP A 75 -5.42 -5.44 -26.86
N GLU A 76 -6.35 -6.23 -27.39
CA GLU A 76 -6.06 -7.47 -28.12
C GLU A 76 -5.20 -7.19 -29.34
N ARG A 77 -5.46 -6.09 -30.06
CA ARG A 77 -4.69 -5.72 -31.25
C ARG A 77 -3.24 -5.40 -30.90
N LEU A 78 -3.04 -4.60 -29.83
CA LEU A 78 -1.70 -4.28 -29.35
C LEU A 78 -0.98 -5.54 -28.85
N LEU A 79 -1.69 -6.43 -28.15
CA LEU A 79 -1.15 -7.70 -27.66
C LEU A 79 -0.66 -8.58 -28.82
N ASP A 80 -1.45 -8.68 -29.91
CA ASP A 80 -1.06 -9.40 -31.13
C ASP A 80 0.18 -8.75 -31.81
N GLU A 81 0.23 -7.42 -31.90
CA GLU A 81 1.37 -6.69 -32.46
C GLU A 81 2.64 -6.89 -31.61
N LEU A 82 2.50 -6.93 -30.29
CA LEU A 82 3.61 -7.17 -29.36
C LEU A 82 4.08 -8.63 -29.37
N ALA A 83 3.24 -9.57 -29.73
CA ALA A 83 3.55 -11.01 -29.81
C ALA A 83 4.43 -11.49 -28.64
N PRO A 84 3.97 -11.44 -27.38
CA PRO A 84 4.79 -11.78 -26.23
C PRO A 84 5.10 -13.27 -26.17
N ASP A 85 6.33 -13.60 -25.74
CA ASP A 85 6.72 -14.97 -25.41
C ASP A 85 6.11 -15.39 -24.05
N VAL A 86 6.02 -14.41 -23.13
CA VAL A 86 5.52 -14.62 -21.74
C VAL A 86 4.55 -13.53 -21.36
N ILE A 87 3.44 -13.91 -20.73
CA ILE A 87 2.51 -12.99 -20.07
C ILE A 87 2.44 -13.36 -18.59
N VAL A 88 2.57 -12.34 -17.70
CA VAL A 88 2.41 -12.50 -16.26
C VAL A 88 1.11 -11.87 -15.82
N THR A 89 0.28 -12.65 -15.12
CA THR A 89 -1.04 -12.26 -14.60
C THR A 89 -1.27 -12.81 -13.20
N GLN A 90 -2.50 -12.71 -12.69
CA GLN A 90 -2.90 -13.27 -11.39
C GLN A 90 -4.35 -13.78 -11.43
N ASP A 91 -4.68 -14.69 -10.50
CA ASP A 91 -6.04 -15.14 -10.22
C ASP A 91 -6.45 -14.84 -8.75
N LEU A 92 -5.55 -14.23 -7.96
CA LEU A 92 -5.75 -13.93 -6.54
C LEU A 92 -6.97 -13.04 -6.29
N CYS A 93 -7.16 -12.03 -7.13
CA CYS A 93 -8.19 -11.01 -6.95
C CYS A 93 -8.78 -10.61 -8.31
N THR A 94 -10.06 -10.88 -8.50
CA THR A 94 -10.80 -10.50 -9.72
C THR A 94 -11.00 -8.99 -9.86
N VAL A 95 -10.68 -8.23 -8.80
CA VAL A 95 -10.79 -6.76 -8.77
C VAL A 95 -9.49 -6.08 -9.20
N CYS A 96 -8.33 -6.77 -9.10
CA CYS A 96 -7.03 -6.12 -9.21
C CYS A 96 -6.32 -6.33 -10.55
N ALA A 97 -6.68 -7.35 -11.32
CA ALA A 97 -6.13 -7.61 -12.66
C ALA A 97 -7.03 -8.52 -13.51
N VAL A 98 -6.67 -8.69 -14.79
CA VAL A 98 -7.32 -9.63 -15.70
C VAL A 98 -6.98 -11.06 -15.27
N SER A 99 -7.97 -11.94 -15.22
CA SER A 99 -7.77 -13.35 -14.82
C SER A 99 -6.98 -14.13 -15.89
N SER A 100 -6.28 -15.19 -15.44
CA SER A 100 -5.51 -16.07 -16.32
C SER A 100 -6.38 -16.76 -17.39
N GLY A 101 -7.62 -17.11 -17.02
CA GLY A 101 -8.57 -17.72 -17.94
C GLY A 101 -8.97 -16.81 -19.11
N GLU A 102 -9.20 -15.53 -18.84
CA GLU A 102 -9.51 -14.52 -19.85
C GLU A 102 -8.30 -14.27 -20.78
N VAL A 103 -7.11 -14.10 -20.18
CA VAL A 103 -5.87 -13.88 -20.91
C VAL A 103 -5.56 -15.07 -21.82
N ARG A 104 -5.74 -16.30 -21.34
CA ARG A 104 -5.49 -17.52 -22.12
C ARG A 104 -6.30 -17.58 -23.40
N ALA A 105 -7.54 -17.08 -23.39
CA ALA A 105 -8.40 -17.06 -24.58
C ALA A 105 -7.92 -16.08 -25.66
N LEU A 106 -7.12 -15.07 -25.26
CA LEU A 106 -6.61 -14.03 -26.15
C LEU A 106 -5.19 -14.30 -26.64
N CYS A 107 -4.47 -15.25 -26.05
CA CYS A 107 -3.05 -15.48 -26.34
C CYS A 107 -2.81 -16.49 -27.44
N SER A 108 -1.67 -16.31 -28.15
CA SER A 108 -1.12 -17.36 -29.01
C SER A 108 -0.90 -18.65 -28.22
N PRO A 109 -1.10 -19.84 -28.84
CA PRO A 109 -0.80 -21.12 -28.20
C PRO A 109 0.67 -21.26 -27.72
N ASN A 110 1.58 -20.49 -28.30
CA ASN A 110 3.00 -20.50 -27.97
C ASN A 110 3.38 -19.51 -26.85
N THR A 111 2.47 -18.66 -26.40
CA THR A 111 2.71 -17.72 -25.32
C THR A 111 2.61 -18.45 -23.97
N GLU A 112 3.67 -18.39 -23.17
CA GLU A 112 3.66 -18.89 -21.80
C GLU A 112 2.85 -17.94 -20.91
N LEU A 113 1.95 -18.47 -20.09
CA LEU A 113 1.15 -17.72 -19.15
C LEU A 113 1.54 -18.09 -17.73
N ILE A 114 1.99 -17.12 -16.95
CA ILE A 114 2.39 -17.28 -15.54
C ILE A 114 1.39 -16.53 -14.68
N SER A 115 0.67 -17.26 -13.80
CA SER A 115 -0.20 -16.68 -12.76
C SER A 115 0.55 -16.60 -11.44
N LEU A 116 0.48 -15.43 -10.77
CA LEU A 116 1.08 -15.18 -9.47
C LEU A 116 -0.03 -14.87 -8.46
N ASP A 117 -0.22 -15.78 -7.49
CA ASP A 117 -1.35 -15.72 -6.55
C ASP A 117 -0.88 -15.77 -5.09
N PRO A 118 0.04 -14.86 -4.67
CA PRO A 118 0.59 -14.88 -3.32
C PRO A 118 -0.45 -14.44 -2.28
N ARG A 119 -0.48 -15.14 -1.14
CA ARG A 119 -1.34 -14.81 0.00
C ARG A 119 -0.57 -14.43 1.26
N THR A 120 0.69 -14.82 1.32
CA THR A 120 1.61 -14.59 2.43
C THR A 120 2.90 -13.94 1.93
N LEU A 121 3.71 -13.41 2.83
CA LEU A 121 5.05 -12.90 2.46
C LEU A 121 5.96 -14.01 1.89
N GLY A 122 5.79 -15.24 2.37
CA GLY A 122 6.48 -16.40 1.81
C GLY A 122 6.09 -16.69 0.36
N ASP A 123 4.80 -16.52 0.02
CA ASP A 123 4.32 -16.68 -1.35
C ASP A 123 4.84 -15.56 -2.26
N VAL A 124 5.00 -14.33 -1.74
CA VAL A 124 5.60 -13.21 -2.50
C VAL A 124 7.06 -13.53 -2.84
N ALA A 125 7.85 -14.02 -1.88
CA ALA A 125 9.22 -14.46 -2.16
C ALA A 125 9.24 -15.62 -3.17
N SER A 126 8.30 -16.57 -3.08
CA SER A 126 8.14 -17.66 -4.03
C SER A 126 7.77 -17.18 -5.43
N SER A 127 6.96 -16.12 -5.54
CA SER A 127 6.61 -15.48 -6.83
C SER A 127 7.84 -14.90 -7.52
N VAL A 128 8.75 -14.27 -6.76
CA VAL A 128 10.04 -13.77 -7.27
C VAL A 128 10.87 -14.92 -7.85
N LEU A 129 10.99 -16.04 -7.11
CA LEU A 129 11.75 -17.23 -7.54
C LEU A 129 11.13 -17.90 -8.77
N THR A 130 9.81 -17.98 -8.82
CA THR A 130 9.05 -18.53 -9.95
C THR A 130 9.33 -17.73 -11.21
N LEU A 131 9.17 -16.41 -11.16
CA LEU A 131 9.48 -15.52 -12.30
C LEU A 131 10.95 -15.61 -12.70
N GLY A 132 11.86 -15.54 -11.73
CA GLY A 132 13.29 -15.65 -12.01
C GLY A 132 13.67 -16.94 -12.73
N THR A 133 13.05 -18.07 -12.34
CA THR A 133 13.28 -19.35 -13.00
C THR A 133 12.70 -19.37 -14.40
N ALA A 134 11.45 -18.97 -14.59
CA ALA A 134 10.78 -18.95 -15.87
C ALA A 134 11.45 -17.99 -16.89
N LEU A 135 11.97 -16.86 -16.40
CA LEU A 135 12.62 -15.84 -17.24
C LEU A 135 14.15 -16.01 -17.36
N GLY A 136 14.72 -17.08 -16.82
CA GLY A 136 16.17 -17.37 -16.92
C GLY A 136 17.06 -16.49 -16.04
N ALA A 137 16.50 -15.85 -15.00
CA ALA A 137 17.18 -14.94 -14.06
C ALA A 137 17.24 -15.50 -12.63
N THR A 138 17.40 -16.84 -12.47
CA THR A 138 17.28 -17.54 -11.18
C THR A 138 18.19 -16.96 -10.09
N ARG A 139 19.47 -16.69 -10.39
CA ARG A 139 20.42 -16.14 -9.41
C ARG A 139 19.99 -14.77 -8.88
N GLN A 140 19.49 -13.90 -9.77
CA GLN A 140 18.98 -12.59 -9.40
C GLN A 140 17.75 -12.73 -8.48
N ALA A 141 16.84 -13.64 -8.83
CA ALA A 141 15.65 -13.91 -8.04
C ALA A 141 15.99 -14.42 -6.62
N GLU A 142 16.96 -15.36 -6.50
CA GLU A 142 17.47 -15.81 -5.21
C GLU A 142 18.02 -14.65 -4.36
N THR A 143 18.79 -13.76 -4.98
CA THR A 143 19.34 -12.59 -4.29
C THR A 143 18.24 -11.63 -3.82
N ILE A 144 17.23 -11.37 -4.65
CA ILE A 144 16.10 -10.48 -4.32
C ILE A 144 15.28 -11.10 -3.18
N ALA A 145 14.92 -12.37 -3.29
CA ALA A 145 14.14 -13.07 -2.27
C ALA A 145 14.88 -13.13 -0.92
N ALA A 146 16.18 -13.40 -0.93
CA ALA A 146 17.01 -13.40 0.27
C ALA A 146 17.06 -12.00 0.92
N ARG A 147 17.31 -10.96 0.15
CA ARG A 147 17.32 -9.56 0.64
C ARG A 147 15.97 -9.18 1.27
N MET A 148 14.85 -9.53 0.64
CA MET A 148 13.52 -9.29 1.18
C MET A 148 13.36 -9.97 2.55
N GLN A 149 13.71 -11.27 2.65
CA GLN A 149 13.60 -12.06 3.87
C GLN A 149 14.52 -11.54 4.98
N GLU A 150 15.77 -11.19 4.66
CA GLU A 150 16.74 -10.63 5.60
C GLU A 150 16.23 -9.29 6.18
N THR A 151 15.69 -8.41 5.34
CA THR A 151 15.11 -7.14 5.79
C THR A 151 13.97 -7.34 6.77
N ILE A 152 13.06 -8.27 6.46
CA ILE A 152 11.92 -8.58 7.33
C ILE A 152 12.38 -9.21 8.64
N ALA A 153 13.33 -10.14 8.58
CA ALA A 153 13.90 -10.79 9.76
C ALA A 153 14.63 -9.82 10.68
N GLU A 154 15.35 -8.84 10.13
CA GLU A 154 16.00 -7.76 10.90
C GLU A 154 14.97 -6.97 11.72
N VAL A 155 13.87 -6.53 11.08
CA VAL A 155 12.81 -5.79 11.79
C VAL A 155 12.20 -6.67 12.88
N ALA A 156 11.83 -7.90 12.55
CA ALA A 156 11.22 -8.82 13.51
C ALA A 156 12.12 -9.09 14.73
N ALA A 157 13.44 -9.24 14.51
CA ALA A 157 14.40 -9.41 15.60
C ALA A 157 14.49 -8.18 16.51
N ASN A 158 14.49 -6.96 15.92
CA ASN A 158 14.60 -5.71 16.66
C ASN A 158 13.38 -5.45 17.57
N VAL A 159 12.21 -5.97 17.22
CA VAL A 159 10.96 -5.74 17.97
C VAL A 159 10.49 -6.95 18.78
N SER A 160 11.19 -8.08 18.73
CA SER A 160 10.76 -9.37 19.27
C SER A 160 10.40 -9.35 20.77
N GLU A 161 11.14 -8.56 21.57
CA GLU A 161 10.97 -8.45 23.01
C GLU A 161 10.11 -7.24 23.43
N LEU A 162 9.58 -6.48 22.45
CA LEU A 162 8.79 -5.30 22.73
C LEU A 162 7.30 -5.64 22.86
N PRO A 163 6.53 -4.89 23.68
CA PRO A 163 5.09 -5.06 23.79
C PRO A 163 4.42 -4.85 22.41
N ARG A 164 3.57 -5.78 22.00
CA ARG A 164 2.82 -5.66 20.77
C ARG A 164 1.82 -4.53 20.85
N ARG A 165 1.78 -3.68 19.82
CA ARG A 165 0.80 -2.60 19.72
C ARG A 165 -0.41 -3.04 18.91
N ARG A 166 -1.61 -2.68 19.36
CA ARG A 166 -2.87 -3.00 18.69
C ARG A 166 -3.07 -2.09 17.49
N VAL A 167 -3.19 -2.66 16.29
CA VAL A 167 -3.26 -1.93 15.02
C VAL A 167 -4.55 -2.28 14.29
N PHE A 168 -5.21 -1.27 13.75
CA PHE A 168 -6.18 -1.45 12.66
C PHE A 168 -5.57 -0.89 11.38
N PHE A 169 -5.36 -1.75 10.37
CA PHE A 169 -4.94 -1.32 9.05
C PHE A 169 -6.16 -1.30 8.12
N ALA A 170 -6.44 -0.13 7.52
CA ALA A 170 -7.54 0.05 6.59
C ALA A 170 -7.02 0.00 5.14
N GLU A 171 -7.34 -1.09 4.41
CA GLU A 171 -7.04 -1.24 2.98
C GLU A 171 -8.01 -0.48 2.06
N TRP A 172 -9.11 -0.01 2.61
CA TRP A 172 -10.08 0.87 1.97
C TRP A 172 -10.74 1.74 3.05
N ILE A 173 -11.38 2.85 2.64
CA ILE A 173 -11.82 3.86 3.61
C ILE A 173 -13.34 3.93 3.73
N ASN A 174 -14.09 3.80 2.63
CA ASN A 174 -15.54 3.90 2.67
C ASN A 174 -16.20 2.96 1.67
N PRO A 175 -16.76 1.82 2.15
CA PRO A 175 -16.67 1.32 3.53
C PRO A 175 -15.23 0.92 3.90
N PRO A 176 -14.84 0.89 5.18
CA PRO A 176 -13.51 0.43 5.55
C PRO A 176 -13.38 -1.09 5.33
N PHE A 177 -12.20 -1.49 4.81
CA PHE A 177 -11.79 -2.89 4.68
C PHE A 177 -10.62 -3.17 5.62
N THR A 178 -10.64 -4.36 6.22
CA THR A 178 -9.58 -4.84 7.12
C THR A 178 -8.32 -5.18 6.35
N ALA A 179 -7.19 -5.35 7.04
CA ALA A 179 -6.00 -5.98 6.49
C ALA A 179 -6.30 -7.41 6.00
N GLY A 180 -5.75 -7.77 4.84
CA GLY A 180 -5.86 -9.10 4.26
C GLY A 180 -4.54 -9.63 3.73
N HIS A 181 -4.57 -10.90 3.27
CA HIS A 181 -3.43 -11.59 2.66
C HIS A 181 -2.16 -11.51 3.53
N TRP A 182 -1.11 -10.83 3.07
CA TRP A 182 0.19 -10.67 3.75
C TRP A 182 0.19 -9.55 4.80
N LEU A 183 -0.77 -8.61 4.78
CA LEU A 183 -0.73 -7.43 5.67
C LEU A 183 -0.79 -7.76 7.16
N PRO A 184 -1.65 -8.67 7.66
CA PRO A 184 -1.62 -9.04 9.07
C PRO A 184 -0.29 -9.68 9.48
N GLU A 185 0.38 -10.42 8.57
CA GLU A 185 1.71 -10.97 8.80
C GLU A 185 2.77 -9.86 8.88
N MET A 186 2.72 -8.85 7.97
CA MET A 186 3.59 -7.68 8.02
C MET A 186 3.48 -6.94 9.35
N ILE A 187 2.24 -6.70 9.82
CA ILE A 187 1.97 -6.05 11.12
C ILE A 187 2.56 -6.87 12.27
N ALA A 188 2.36 -8.19 12.26
CA ALA A 188 2.89 -9.08 13.29
C ALA A 188 4.42 -9.09 13.35
N LEU A 189 5.10 -9.13 12.19
CA LEU A 189 6.57 -9.10 12.08
C LEU A 189 7.15 -7.74 12.46
N ALA A 190 6.38 -6.67 12.30
CA ALA A 190 6.72 -5.32 12.73
C ALA A 190 6.46 -5.03 14.22
N GLY A 191 6.05 -6.03 15.03
CA GLY A 191 5.79 -5.88 16.47
C GLY A 191 4.38 -5.39 16.79
N GLY A 192 3.43 -5.47 15.83
CA GLY A 192 2.02 -5.16 16.03
C GLY A 192 1.15 -6.40 16.28
N GLU A 193 -0.09 -6.14 16.64
CA GLU A 193 -1.22 -7.07 16.67
C GLU A 193 -2.34 -6.47 15.84
N ASP A 194 -2.62 -7.06 14.66
CA ASP A 194 -3.78 -6.63 13.89
C ASP A 194 -5.06 -7.00 14.64
N VAL A 195 -5.91 -6.00 14.90
CA VAL A 195 -7.12 -6.22 15.72
C VAL A 195 -8.24 -6.92 14.96
N PHE A 196 -8.13 -7.10 13.64
CA PHE A 196 -9.22 -7.61 12.81
C PHE A 196 -8.78 -8.58 11.72
N GLY A 197 -7.65 -8.32 11.07
CA GLY A 197 -7.17 -9.09 9.93
C GLY A 197 -6.68 -10.48 10.31
N VAL A 198 -6.75 -11.40 9.36
CA VAL A 198 -6.24 -12.78 9.51
C VAL A 198 -5.26 -13.04 8.37
N ALA A 199 -4.02 -13.40 8.71
CA ALA A 199 -2.96 -13.67 7.72
C ALA A 199 -3.40 -14.77 6.73
N GLY A 200 -3.15 -14.53 5.45
CA GLY A 200 -3.51 -15.43 4.35
C GLY A 200 -4.98 -15.35 3.90
N GLU A 201 -5.86 -14.72 4.68
CA GLU A 201 -7.26 -14.53 4.33
C GLU A 201 -7.47 -13.20 3.58
N PRO A 202 -8.47 -13.12 2.68
CA PRO A 202 -8.77 -11.86 2.01
C PRO A 202 -9.25 -10.78 2.99
N SER A 203 -9.02 -9.51 2.62
CA SER A 203 -9.60 -8.37 3.34
C SER A 203 -11.12 -8.43 3.34
N ARG A 204 -11.74 -7.86 4.39
CA ARG A 204 -13.20 -7.91 4.61
C ARG A 204 -13.73 -6.53 4.90
N GLU A 205 -14.92 -6.25 4.39
CA GLU A 205 -15.66 -5.07 4.76
C GLU A 205 -15.99 -5.06 6.25
N THR A 206 -15.88 -3.89 6.87
CA THR A 206 -16.30 -3.63 8.25
C THR A 206 -16.89 -2.22 8.37
N SER A 207 -17.07 -1.71 9.57
CA SER A 207 -17.39 -0.31 9.85
C SER A 207 -16.32 0.32 10.73
N TRP A 208 -16.18 1.63 10.65
CA TRP A 208 -15.28 2.36 11.55
C TRP A 208 -15.69 2.19 13.02
N GLU A 209 -16.98 2.07 13.30
CA GLU A 209 -17.48 1.79 14.65
C GLU A 209 -16.97 0.46 15.19
N ASN A 210 -17.07 -0.61 14.38
CA ASN A 210 -16.56 -1.93 14.75
C ASN A 210 -15.04 -1.92 14.93
N ALA A 211 -14.32 -1.28 14.00
CA ALA A 211 -12.86 -1.17 14.08
C ALA A 211 -12.40 -0.45 15.36
N PHE A 212 -13.07 0.65 15.72
CA PHE A 212 -12.74 1.42 16.92
C PHE A 212 -13.16 0.72 18.21
N ALA A 213 -14.24 -0.05 18.19
CA ALA A 213 -14.69 -0.84 19.36
C ALA A 213 -13.66 -1.91 19.77
N LEU A 214 -12.80 -2.35 18.85
CA LEU A 214 -11.69 -3.26 19.14
C LEU A 214 -10.52 -2.58 19.86
N GLY A 215 -10.54 -1.27 20.03
CA GLY A 215 -9.53 -0.51 20.77
C GLY A 215 -8.14 -0.53 20.14
N PRO A 216 -7.97 -0.16 18.87
CA PRO A 216 -6.64 0.00 18.29
C PRO A 216 -5.90 1.16 18.95
N GLU A 217 -4.59 1.03 19.14
CA GLU A 217 -3.70 2.09 19.60
C GLU A 217 -3.22 2.96 18.44
N LEU A 218 -3.15 2.36 17.24
CA LEU A 218 -2.79 3.02 15.99
C LEU A 218 -3.72 2.57 14.86
N VAL A 219 -4.24 3.53 14.11
CA VAL A 219 -4.92 3.27 12.84
C VAL A 219 -3.98 3.64 11.70
N ILE A 220 -3.75 2.69 10.79
CA ILE A 220 -2.98 2.91 9.57
C ILE A 220 -3.95 2.90 8.40
N VAL A 221 -3.91 3.95 7.58
CA VAL A 221 -4.76 4.09 6.39
C VAL A 221 -3.86 3.97 5.17
N GLY A 222 -3.91 2.82 4.52
CA GLY A 222 -3.12 2.50 3.32
C GLY A 222 -4.00 1.86 2.24
N PRO A 223 -4.93 2.63 1.64
CA PRO A 223 -5.88 2.08 0.68
C PRO A 223 -5.19 1.66 -0.62
N CYS A 224 -5.64 0.55 -1.18
CA CYS A 224 -5.14 0.00 -2.42
C CYS A 224 -5.26 1.01 -3.57
N GLY A 225 -4.18 1.22 -4.31
CA GLY A 225 -4.15 2.13 -5.46
C GLY A 225 -3.94 3.61 -5.13
N PHE A 226 -3.77 4.00 -3.86
CA PHE A 226 -3.58 5.39 -3.44
C PHE A 226 -2.26 5.60 -2.69
N ASP A 227 -1.64 6.76 -2.97
CA ASP A 227 -0.51 7.25 -2.20
C ASP A 227 -0.95 7.82 -0.83
N GLU A 228 0.01 8.23 0.00
CA GLU A 228 -0.23 8.78 1.34
C GLU A 228 -1.05 10.08 1.33
N ARG A 229 -0.94 10.89 0.27
CA ARG A 229 -1.65 12.19 0.17
C ARG A 229 -3.11 11.98 -0.14
N GLU A 230 -3.40 11.12 -1.10
CA GLU A 230 -4.77 10.76 -1.42
C GLU A 230 -5.41 10.00 -0.27
N ALA A 231 -4.69 9.06 0.36
CA ALA A 231 -5.15 8.36 1.56
C ALA A 231 -5.49 9.34 2.70
N ALA A 232 -4.62 10.31 2.99
CA ALA A 232 -4.86 11.32 4.01
C ALA A 232 -6.07 12.22 3.68
N THR A 233 -6.20 12.63 2.42
CA THR A 233 -7.31 13.46 1.96
C THR A 233 -8.64 12.74 2.14
N ARG A 234 -8.73 11.48 1.73
CA ARG A 234 -9.93 10.63 1.85
C ARG A 234 -10.26 10.32 3.29
N ALA A 235 -9.26 10.02 4.13
CA ALA A 235 -9.42 9.71 5.54
C ALA A 235 -9.72 10.93 6.44
N SER A 236 -9.54 12.14 5.96
CA SER A 236 -9.66 13.38 6.75
C SER A 236 -11.02 13.57 7.46
N LYS A 237 -12.06 12.88 7.00
CA LYS A 237 -13.43 12.95 7.54
C LYS A 237 -13.77 11.81 8.51
N VAL A 238 -12.88 10.84 8.70
CA VAL A 238 -13.19 9.64 9.50
C VAL A 238 -13.27 9.97 10.99
N GLY A 239 -12.43 10.83 11.53
CA GLY A 239 -12.45 11.19 12.95
C GLY A 239 -11.98 10.03 13.85
N PHE A 240 -10.68 9.85 13.93
CA PHE A 240 -10.03 8.75 14.65
C PHE A 240 -10.06 8.94 16.17
N PRO A 241 -10.31 7.88 16.98
CA PRO A 241 -10.29 7.96 18.46
C PRO A 241 -8.86 7.88 19.05
N CYS A 242 -7.87 7.48 18.25
CA CYS A 242 -6.47 7.27 18.65
C CYS A 242 -5.53 7.87 17.59
N ALA A 243 -4.23 7.64 17.77
CA ALA A 243 -3.24 7.98 16.76
C ALA A 243 -3.59 7.33 15.41
N ALA A 244 -3.45 8.10 14.33
CA ALA A 244 -3.71 7.60 12.98
C ALA A 244 -2.70 8.17 11.99
N VAL A 245 -2.38 7.39 10.96
CA VAL A 245 -1.42 7.75 9.92
C VAL A 245 -1.88 7.23 8.56
N ALA A 246 -1.76 8.07 7.54
CA ALA A 246 -1.91 7.65 6.15
C ALA A 246 -0.54 7.30 5.57
N VAL A 247 -0.47 6.20 4.84
CA VAL A 247 0.74 5.69 4.19
C VAL A 247 0.48 5.46 2.70
N ASP A 248 1.54 5.32 1.91
CA ASP A 248 1.43 4.92 0.51
C ASP A 248 1.04 3.44 0.42
N GLY A 249 -0.29 3.20 0.37
CA GLY A 249 -0.88 1.88 0.28
C GLY A 249 -0.53 1.17 -1.02
N ASP A 250 -0.51 1.92 -2.12
CA ASP A 250 -0.22 1.38 -3.45
C ASP A 250 1.19 0.80 -3.56
N SER A 251 2.19 1.56 -3.11
CA SER A 251 3.60 1.20 -3.33
C SER A 251 4.15 0.15 -2.38
N TYR A 252 3.73 0.16 -1.10
CA TYR A 252 4.42 -0.60 -0.05
C TYR A 252 3.54 -1.62 0.68
N TYR A 253 2.25 -1.72 0.34
CA TYR A 253 1.30 -2.57 1.08
C TYR A 253 0.40 -3.41 0.20
N SER A 254 -0.08 -2.87 -0.95
CA SER A 254 -1.07 -3.54 -1.79
C SER A 254 -0.47 -4.38 -2.92
N ARG A 255 0.79 -4.14 -3.29
CA ARG A 255 1.47 -4.85 -4.38
C ARG A 255 2.35 -5.97 -3.83
N PRO A 256 2.09 -7.24 -4.17
CA PRO A 256 2.93 -8.35 -3.73
C PRO A 256 4.28 -8.37 -4.48
N SER A 257 5.17 -7.47 -4.08
CA SER A 257 6.51 -7.30 -4.64
C SER A 257 7.55 -7.22 -3.51
N PRO A 258 8.86 -7.25 -3.81
CA PRO A 258 9.91 -7.13 -2.80
C PRO A 258 9.83 -5.86 -1.95
N ARG A 259 9.15 -4.80 -2.43
CA ARG A 259 8.95 -3.54 -1.70
C ARG A 259 8.09 -3.68 -0.44
N LEU A 260 7.39 -4.80 -0.27
CA LEU A 260 6.70 -5.11 1.00
C LEU A 260 7.67 -5.17 2.19
N ALA A 261 8.94 -5.51 1.96
CA ALA A 261 9.96 -5.46 3.02
C ALA A 261 10.20 -4.04 3.54
N ASP A 262 10.14 -3.04 2.68
CA ASP A 262 10.21 -1.62 3.08
C ASP A 262 8.94 -1.21 3.84
N GLY A 263 7.77 -1.72 3.44
CA GLY A 263 6.53 -1.58 4.19
C GLY A 263 6.62 -2.16 5.61
N VAL A 264 7.26 -3.32 5.79
CA VAL A 264 7.52 -3.90 7.13
C VAL A 264 8.44 -3.00 7.95
N ARG A 265 9.49 -2.41 7.36
CA ARG A 265 10.34 -1.41 8.03
C ARG A 265 9.55 -0.20 8.47
N GLN A 266 8.67 0.32 7.61
CA GLN A 266 7.83 1.47 7.94
C GLN A 266 6.88 1.14 9.10
N LEU A 267 6.23 -0.03 9.06
CA LEU A 267 5.40 -0.50 10.17
C LEU A 267 6.20 -0.62 11.46
N GLY A 268 7.39 -1.22 11.40
CA GLY A 268 8.29 -1.32 12.55
C GLY A 268 8.63 0.03 13.16
N HIS A 269 8.95 1.02 12.33
CA HIS A 269 9.20 2.40 12.79
C HIS A 269 7.94 3.06 13.37
N LEU A 270 6.79 2.93 12.72
CA LEU A 270 5.53 3.51 13.21
C LEU A 270 5.10 2.93 14.57
N LEU A 271 5.40 1.66 14.81
CA LEU A 271 5.05 0.97 16.04
C LEU A 271 6.11 1.11 17.12
N HIS A 272 7.39 1.07 16.76
CA HIS A 272 8.54 1.01 17.66
C HIS A 272 9.69 1.91 17.15
N PRO A 273 9.50 3.24 17.12
CA PRO A 273 10.50 4.17 16.58
C PRO A 273 11.84 4.17 17.35
N GLU A 274 11.85 3.67 18.58
CA GLU A 274 13.04 3.47 19.39
C GLU A 274 13.89 2.26 18.96
N ALA A 275 13.29 1.28 18.28
CA ALA A 275 13.94 0.03 17.89
C ALA A 275 14.16 -0.09 16.37
N VAL A 276 13.34 0.58 15.57
CA VAL A 276 13.42 0.55 14.11
C VAL A 276 13.60 1.97 13.57
N ALA A 277 14.69 2.20 12.86
CA ALA A 277 14.99 3.49 12.25
C ALA A 277 13.93 3.86 11.19
N ASP A 278 13.67 5.18 11.05
CA ASP A 278 12.80 5.70 10.00
C ASP A 278 13.35 5.33 8.61
N PRO A 279 12.62 4.56 7.80
CA PRO A 279 13.05 4.24 6.44
C PRO A 279 12.90 5.42 5.46
N GLY A 280 12.38 6.55 5.89
CA GLY A 280 12.15 7.73 5.06
C GLY A 280 11.00 7.57 4.05
N LEU A 281 10.11 6.61 4.25
CA LEU A 281 8.95 6.41 3.39
C LEU A 281 7.85 7.44 3.67
N PRO A 282 7.02 7.79 2.67
CA PRO A 282 5.97 8.77 2.85
C PRO A 282 4.95 8.36 3.91
N ALA A 283 4.63 9.28 4.82
CA ALA A 283 3.59 9.11 5.82
C ALA A 283 3.00 10.48 6.22
N ILE A 284 1.69 10.52 6.46
CA ILE A 284 0.98 11.72 6.88
C ILE A 284 0.18 11.44 8.14
N ALA A 285 0.53 12.12 9.24
CA ALA A 285 -0.22 12.01 10.49
C ALA A 285 -1.64 12.57 10.31
N LEU A 286 -2.63 11.86 10.86
CA LEU A 286 -4.04 12.25 10.86
C LEU A 286 -4.46 12.68 12.27
N ALA A 287 -5.23 13.77 12.38
CA ALA A 287 -5.67 14.29 13.66
C ALA A 287 -6.73 13.39 14.30
N PRO A 288 -6.67 13.17 15.61
CA PRO A 288 -7.79 12.64 16.37
C PRO A 288 -9.04 13.52 16.24
N ARG A 289 -10.20 12.94 16.50
CA ARG A 289 -11.50 13.62 16.34
C ARG A 289 -11.57 14.89 17.18
N GLY A 290 -11.84 16.01 16.51
CA GLY A 290 -12.04 17.32 17.17
C GLY A 290 -10.74 18.01 17.58
N GLU A 291 -9.57 17.45 17.29
CA GLU A 291 -8.26 18.02 17.57
C GLU A 291 -7.57 18.55 16.33
N SER A 292 -6.61 19.45 16.55
CA SER A 292 -5.68 19.86 15.50
C SER A 292 -4.30 19.31 15.80
N LEU A 293 -3.64 18.70 14.82
CA LEU A 293 -2.27 18.23 14.93
C LEU A 293 -1.30 19.33 15.38
N CYS A 294 -1.59 20.59 15.07
CA CYS A 294 -0.75 21.73 15.49
C CYS A 294 -0.67 21.85 17.02
N HIS A 295 -1.68 21.42 17.79
CA HIS A 295 -1.67 21.56 19.26
C HIS A 295 -0.61 20.65 19.91
N SER A 296 -0.31 19.52 19.33
CA SER A 296 0.67 18.53 19.81
C SER A 296 1.96 18.49 19.00
N CYS A 297 2.13 19.36 18.01
CA CYS A 297 3.28 19.36 17.11
C CYS A 297 4.48 20.11 17.70
N GLU A 298 5.69 19.53 17.62
CA GLU A 298 6.95 20.16 18.03
C GLU A 298 7.31 21.38 17.18
N GLU A 299 6.99 21.29 15.88
CA GLU A 299 7.28 22.36 14.92
C GLU A 299 6.32 23.54 15.04
N MET A 300 5.32 23.45 15.89
CA MET A 300 4.37 24.53 16.11
C MET A 300 4.84 25.51 17.21
N ARG A 301 4.68 26.81 16.93
CA ARG A 301 4.86 27.89 17.90
C ARG A 301 3.59 28.74 17.98
N PRO A 302 2.99 28.93 19.17
CA PRO A 302 1.89 29.87 19.33
C PRO A 302 2.41 31.32 19.21
N VAL A 303 1.72 32.14 18.44
CA VAL A 303 2.04 33.55 18.24
C VAL A 303 0.81 34.38 18.59
N ALA A 304 0.97 35.29 19.53
CA ALA A 304 -0.09 36.21 19.93
C ALA A 304 -0.34 37.28 18.87
N GLY A 305 -1.58 37.41 18.45
CA GLY A 305 -2.00 38.48 17.56
C GLY A 305 -2.35 39.78 18.33
N LYS A 306 -2.35 40.89 17.63
CA LYS A 306 -2.62 42.25 18.19
C LYS A 306 -4.01 42.40 18.85
N ARG A 307 -4.95 41.51 18.56
CA ARG A 307 -6.32 41.50 19.10
C ARG A 307 -6.58 40.37 20.09
N GLY A 308 -5.53 39.78 20.67
CA GLY A 308 -5.64 38.71 21.64
C GLY A 308 -5.88 37.30 21.07
N GLN A 309 -6.00 37.15 19.75
CA GLN A 309 -6.08 35.82 19.11
C GLN A 309 -4.73 35.13 19.08
N THR A 310 -4.73 33.79 19.11
CA THR A 310 -3.52 32.98 18.94
C THR A 310 -3.47 32.41 17.53
N TYR A 311 -2.32 32.57 16.88
CA TYR A 311 -1.98 31.93 15.62
C TYR A 311 -0.98 30.81 15.86
N PHE A 312 -1.01 29.77 15.02
CA PHE A 312 -0.09 28.66 15.07
C PHE A 312 0.93 28.77 13.94
N LEU A 313 2.16 29.20 14.27
CA LEU A 313 3.27 29.30 13.34
C LEU A 313 3.88 27.91 13.13
N CYS A 314 3.81 27.35 11.92
CA CYS A 314 4.50 26.15 11.52
C CYS A 314 5.95 26.44 11.16
N ARG A 315 6.91 25.62 11.63
CA ARG A 315 8.34 25.71 11.36
C ARG A 315 8.85 24.53 10.55
N SER A 316 7.99 23.55 10.24
CA SER A 316 8.35 22.40 9.44
C SER A 316 8.66 22.80 7.99
N GLU A 317 9.78 22.34 7.47
CA GLU A 317 10.16 22.53 6.06
C GLU A 317 9.31 21.69 5.10
N LYS A 318 8.57 20.69 5.62
CA LYS A 318 7.67 19.84 4.85
C LYS A 318 6.28 20.46 4.62
N VAL A 319 6.05 21.69 5.13
CA VAL A 319 4.75 22.37 5.06
C VAL A 319 4.93 23.79 4.52
N ASP A 320 4.33 24.09 3.37
CA ASP A 320 4.45 25.40 2.72
C ASP A 320 3.72 26.52 3.48
N ALA A 321 2.66 26.17 4.23
CA ALA A 321 1.86 27.15 4.93
C ALA A 321 2.49 27.53 6.27
N LYS A 322 3.05 28.73 6.35
CA LYS A 322 3.62 29.27 7.60
C LYS A 322 2.58 29.37 8.74
N TYR A 323 1.32 29.64 8.41
CA TYR A 323 0.18 29.71 9.33
C TYR A 323 -0.96 28.85 8.76
N PRO A 324 -0.92 27.53 8.96
CA PRO A 324 -1.95 26.64 8.40
C PRO A 324 -3.32 26.95 9.00
N PRO A 325 -4.41 26.93 8.21
CA PRO A 325 -5.77 27.04 8.72
C PRO A 325 -6.07 25.96 9.78
N GLN A 326 -6.81 26.34 10.82
CA GLN A 326 -7.14 25.41 11.90
C GLN A 326 -8.59 24.93 11.79
N PRO A 327 -8.91 23.69 12.21
CA PRO A 327 -7.99 22.65 12.67
C PRO A 327 -7.21 22.00 11.53
N VAL A 328 -5.95 21.61 11.78
CA VAL A 328 -5.16 20.80 10.85
C VAL A 328 -5.46 19.32 11.11
N ALA A 329 -6.17 18.67 10.20
CA ALA A 329 -6.59 17.29 10.32
C ALA A 329 -5.56 16.29 9.78
N ALA A 330 -4.71 16.71 8.83
CA ALA A 330 -3.62 15.89 8.27
C ALA A 330 -2.38 16.75 8.03
N CYS A 331 -1.19 16.23 8.27
CA CYS A 331 0.05 16.98 8.15
C CYS A 331 1.26 16.09 7.89
N ALA A 332 1.94 16.29 6.75
CA ALA A 332 3.19 15.59 6.39
C ALA A 332 4.39 16.02 7.25
N GLY A 333 4.34 17.22 7.83
CA GLY A 333 5.40 17.78 8.68
C GLY A 333 5.13 17.65 10.18
N TYR A 334 4.17 16.80 10.58
CA TYR A 334 3.86 16.59 12.00
C TYR A 334 4.99 15.86 12.71
N SER A 335 5.42 16.43 13.85
CA SER A 335 6.35 15.81 14.79
C SER A 335 5.75 15.94 16.19
N SER A 336 5.51 14.82 16.89
CA SER A 336 4.85 14.81 18.18
C SER A 336 5.74 15.37 19.28
N ARG A 337 5.22 16.27 20.12
CA ARG A 337 5.89 16.76 21.34
C ARG A 337 5.97 15.70 22.45
N ARG A 338 5.17 14.66 22.37
CA ARG A 338 5.22 13.55 23.34
C ARG A 338 6.22 12.53 22.79
N PRO A 339 7.23 12.11 23.56
CA PRO A 339 7.92 10.87 23.24
C PRO A 339 6.84 9.79 23.14
N SER A 340 6.91 8.97 22.08
CA SER A 340 6.02 7.84 21.75
C SER A 340 5.27 7.35 22.99
N ILE A 341 3.98 7.51 23.00
CA ILE A 341 3.01 7.32 24.10
C ILE A 341 3.53 6.36 25.17
N THR A 342 4.05 6.89 26.27
CA THR A 342 4.22 6.11 27.51
C THR A 342 2.82 5.93 28.06
N LEU A 343 2.27 4.72 27.89
CA LEU A 343 1.05 4.34 28.56
C LEU A 343 1.28 4.54 30.05
N ALA A 344 0.43 5.35 30.71
CA ALA A 344 0.37 5.34 32.16
C ALA A 344 0.02 3.90 32.57
N PRO A 345 0.71 3.34 33.57
CA PRO A 345 0.33 2.03 34.13
C PRO A 345 -1.08 2.10 34.68
N PRO A 346 -1.80 0.95 34.73
CA PRO A 346 -3.19 0.85 35.15
C PRO A 346 -3.45 1.35 36.53
#